data_b7ef7a14b341d66a4ebe6e65dc068d94
#
_entry.id   b7ef7a14b341d66a4ebe6e65dc068d94
#
_cell.length_a   1.000
_cell.length_b   1.000
_cell.length_c   1.000
_cell.angle_alpha   90.00
_cell.angle_beta   90.00
_cell.angle_gamma   90.00
#
_symmetry.space_group_name_H-M   'P 1'
#
loop_
_entity.id
_entity.type
_entity.pdbx_description
1 polymer ?
#
loop_
_entity_poly.entity_id
_entity_poly.type
_entity_poly.pdbx_seq_one_letter_code
_entity_poly.pdbx_strand_id
1 'polypeptide(L)'
;MSNGLFQSIKENVVFVVVCIVIALALFLIAYAAEKYVVRRDGIKERILNTRKVAMIGLFSALAVILHVMDFPVPFAPPFYKLDFSEIPALLGTFAFGPVAGVMIEFCKILLKLLVKGTSTAFVGDLANFVIGCSFILPASLIYLFKKTKSRAIVGCVSGTLIMTVFGTAFNAIYLLPAFSKLYGMPLDSIIAMGAEINGGVTGLVSFVCLCVAPMNLLKGT
;
A
#
# COMPACT_ATOMS: atom_id res chain seq x y z
N MET A 1 -5.25 -22.13 15.98
CA MET A 1 -5.04 -20.93 15.14
C MET A 1 -3.65 -20.30 15.30
N SER A 2 -3.04 -20.25 16.49
CA SER A 2 -1.71 -19.64 16.71
C SER A 2 -0.55 -20.37 16.01
N ASN A 3 -0.56 -21.70 15.94
CA ASN A 3 0.54 -22.46 15.35
C ASN A 3 0.68 -22.28 13.83
N GLY A 4 -0.42 -22.11 13.10
CA GLY A 4 -0.37 -21.85 11.64
C GLY A 4 0.20 -20.48 11.30
N LEU A 5 -0.05 -19.49 12.13
CA LEU A 5 0.40 -18.10 11.94
C LEU A 5 1.91 -17.97 12.15
N PHE A 6 2.45 -18.61 13.20
CA PHE A 6 3.89 -18.67 13.46
C PHE A 6 4.63 -19.42 12.34
N GLN A 7 4.05 -20.48 11.82
CA GLN A 7 4.64 -21.25 10.74
C GLN A 7 4.68 -20.47 9.44
N SER A 8 3.57 -19.79 9.08
CA SER A 8 3.50 -18.92 7.90
C SER A 8 4.47 -17.73 7.98
N ILE A 9 4.65 -17.12 9.15
CA ILE A 9 5.66 -16.06 9.36
C ILE A 9 7.06 -16.64 9.17
N LYS A 10 7.35 -17.81 9.73
CA LYS A 10 8.67 -18.44 9.64
C LYS A 10 9.02 -18.81 8.19
N GLU A 11 8.05 -19.27 7.42
CA GLU A 11 8.20 -19.63 6.01
C GLU A 11 8.38 -18.40 5.10
N ASN A 12 7.80 -17.25 5.50
CA ASN A 12 7.87 -15.98 4.78
C ASN A 12 8.75 -14.91 5.46
N VAL A 13 9.70 -15.31 6.32
CA VAL A 13 10.56 -14.38 7.08
C VAL A 13 11.23 -13.35 6.17
N VAL A 14 11.77 -13.75 5.03
CA VAL A 14 12.43 -12.83 4.08
C VAL A 14 11.45 -11.76 3.60
N PHE A 15 10.23 -12.16 3.22
CA PHE A 15 9.18 -11.22 2.80
C PHE A 15 8.82 -10.24 3.91
N VAL A 16 8.61 -10.73 5.13
CA VAL A 16 8.26 -9.89 6.29
C VAL A 16 9.38 -8.91 6.61
N VAL A 17 10.64 -9.37 6.62
CA VAL A 17 11.82 -8.51 6.87
C VAL A 17 11.93 -7.44 5.81
N VAL A 18 11.78 -7.78 4.52
CA VAL A 18 11.80 -6.80 3.42
C VAL A 18 10.69 -5.77 3.60
N CYS A 19 9.47 -6.18 3.92
CA CYS A 19 8.35 -5.25 4.17
C CYS A 19 8.63 -4.32 5.36
N ILE A 20 9.19 -4.83 6.46
CA ILE A 20 9.55 -4.01 7.63
C ILE A 20 10.64 -2.99 7.27
N VAL A 21 11.68 -3.42 6.56
CA VAL A 21 12.76 -2.52 6.13
C VAL A 21 12.22 -1.42 5.23
N ILE A 22 11.38 -1.77 4.25
CA ILE A 22 10.74 -0.79 3.37
C ILE A 22 9.83 0.15 4.18
N ALA A 23 9.03 -0.38 5.10
CA ALA A 23 8.15 0.42 5.95
C ALA A 23 8.94 1.45 6.79
N LEU A 24 10.03 1.03 7.42
CA LEU A 24 10.91 1.92 8.18
C LEU A 24 11.55 2.97 7.27
N ALA A 25 12.03 2.59 6.08
CA ALA A 25 12.59 3.53 5.11
C ALA A 25 11.56 4.57 4.66
N LEU A 26 10.33 4.16 4.35
CA LEU A 26 9.24 5.04 3.96
C LEU A 26 8.87 6.02 5.09
N PHE A 27 8.81 5.54 6.33
CA PHE A 27 8.57 6.39 7.50
C PHE A 27 9.71 7.40 7.73
N LEU A 28 10.97 6.98 7.59
CA LEU A 28 12.13 7.87 7.73
C LEU A 28 12.15 8.94 6.62
N ILE A 29 11.82 8.58 5.37
CA ILE A 29 11.69 9.53 4.26
C ILE A 29 10.60 10.55 4.56
N ALA A 30 9.41 10.09 4.99
CA ALA A 30 8.30 10.97 5.38
C ALA A 30 8.71 11.95 6.48
N TYR A 31 9.35 11.43 7.54
CA TYR A 31 9.80 12.23 8.68
C TYR A 31 10.87 13.24 8.28
N ALA A 32 11.88 12.81 7.51
CA ALA A 32 12.96 13.68 7.06
C ALA A 32 12.43 14.82 6.18
N ALA A 33 11.52 14.51 5.25
CA ALA A 33 10.93 15.50 4.37
C ALA A 33 10.07 16.52 5.14
N GLU A 34 9.20 16.06 6.03
CA GLU A 34 8.37 16.95 6.85
C GLU A 34 9.23 17.81 7.77
N LYS A 35 10.24 17.23 8.39
CA LYS A 35 11.21 17.95 9.25
C LYS A 35 11.98 19.01 8.46
N TYR A 36 12.38 18.71 7.23
CA TYR A 36 13.06 19.67 6.36
C TYR A 36 12.18 20.89 6.08
N VAL A 37 10.91 20.68 5.69
CA VAL A 37 9.97 21.79 5.39
C VAL A 37 9.62 22.58 6.63
N VAL A 38 9.37 21.92 7.75
CA VAL A 38 9.12 22.59 9.06
C VAL A 38 10.28 23.51 9.44
N ARG A 39 11.52 23.07 9.23
CA ARG A 39 12.72 23.89 9.49
C ARG A 39 12.86 25.04 8.51
N ARG A 40 12.65 24.78 7.20
CA ARG A 40 12.74 25.79 6.15
C ARG A 40 11.72 26.93 6.35
N ASP A 41 10.51 26.57 6.73
CA ASP A 41 9.39 27.52 6.86
C ASP A 41 9.33 28.15 8.27
N GLY A 42 10.27 27.80 9.17
CA GLY A 42 10.35 28.35 10.52
C GLY A 42 9.20 27.97 11.45
N ILE A 43 8.48 26.88 11.13
CA ILE A 43 7.32 26.43 11.88
C ILE A 43 7.79 25.84 13.23
N LYS A 44 7.32 26.41 14.33
CA LYS A 44 7.66 25.93 15.70
C LYS A 44 6.78 24.77 16.20
N GLU A 45 5.83 24.31 15.40
CA GLU A 45 4.94 23.22 15.78
C GLU A 45 5.64 21.86 15.71
N ARG A 46 5.23 20.95 16.62
CA ARG A 46 5.66 19.56 16.59
C ARG A 46 5.06 18.88 15.35
N ILE A 47 5.83 17.99 14.71
CA ILE A 47 5.40 17.17 13.57
C ILE A 47 4.13 16.39 13.93
N LEU A 48 4.07 15.84 15.15
CA LEU A 48 2.86 15.22 15.73
C LEU A 48 2.41 16.06 16.92
N ASN A 49 1.19 16.57 16.85
CA ASN A 49 0.47 17.22 17.94
C ASN A 49 -0.87 16.48 18.16
N THR A 50 -1.54 16.74 19.28
CA THR A 50 -2.79 16.06 19.67
C THR A 50 -3.85 16.15 18.59
N ARG A 51 -3.98 17.30 17.92
CA ARG A 51 -4.93 17.48 16.82
C ARG A 51 -4.61 16.57 15.64
N LYS A 52 -3.34 16.49 15.22
CA LYS A 52 -2.92 15.59 14.14
C LYS A 52 -3.17 14.13 14.50
N VAL A 53 -2.87 13.72 15.73
CA VAL A 53 -3.11 12.34 16.19
C VAL A 53 -4.59 12.00 16.15
N ALA A 54 -5.47 12.87 16.62
CA ALA A 54 -6.92 12.68 16.54
C ALA A 54 -7.41 12.55 15.08
N MET A 55 -6.89 13.38 14.19
CA MET A 55 -7.24 13.32 12.76
C MET A 55 -6.68 12.08 12.07
N ILE A 56 -5.47 11.62 12.43
CA ILE A 56 -4.95 10.33 11.96
C ILE A 56 -5.91 9.20 12.34
N GLY A 57 -6.39 9.18 13.59
CA GLY A 57 -7.39 8.20 14.03
C GLY A 57 -8.68 8.23 13.20
N LEU A 58 -9.22 9.43 12.94
CA LEU A 58 -10.43 9.62 12.14
C LEU A 58 -10.24 9.11 10.69
N PHE A 59 -9.18 9.55 10.01
CA PHE A 59 -8.91 9.13 8.64
C PHE A 59 -8.57 7.64 8.54
N SER A 60 -7.91 7.07 9.56
CA SER A 60 -7.67 5.62 9.63
C SER A 60 -8.97 4.84 9.76
N ALA A 61 -9.92 5.32 10.57
CA ALA A 61 -11.24 4.71 10.71
C ALA A 61 -12.02 4.74 9.38
N LEU A 62 -12.01 5.88 8.67
CA LEU A 62 -12.62 5.97 7.34
C LEU A 62 -11.91 5.04 6.33
N ALA A 63 -10.59 5.01 6.36
CA ALA A 63 -9.80 4.16 5.47
C ALA A 63 -10.09 2.67 5.71
N VAL A 64 -10.20 2.21 6.96
CA VAL A 64 -10.50 0.80 7.24
C VAL A 64 -11.90 0.41 6.82
N ILE A 65 -12.90 1.28 6.97
CA ILE A 65 -14.26 1.01 6.50
C ILE A 65 -14.25 0.75 4.99
N LEU A 66 -13.61 1.63 4.21
CA LEU A 66 -13.51 1.46 2.76
C LEU A 66 -12.63 0.26 2.37
N HIS A 67 -11.60 -0.05 3.16
CA HIS A 67 -10.75 -1.22 2.92
C HIS A 67 -11.47 -2.56 3.18
N VAL A 68 -12.38 -2.61 4.15
CA VAL A 68 -13.19 -3.81 4.42
C VAL A 68 -14.24 -4.05 3.33
N MET A 69 -14.68 -2.99 2.64
CA MET A 69 -15.60 -3.05 1.48
C MET A 69 -14.86 -3.39 0.18
N ASP A 70 -13.82 -4.21 0.23
CA ASP A 70 -13.07 -4.67 -0.93
C ASP A 70 -13.92 -5.52 -1.88
N PHE A 71 -13.65 -5.42 -3.19
CA PHE A 71 -14.30 -6.22 -4.22
C PHE A 71 -13.27 -6.81 -5.19
N PRO A 72 -13.51 -8.05 -5.70
CA PRO A 72 -12.62 -8.67 -6.66
C PRO A 72 -12.68 -7.93 -7.99
N VAL A 73 -11.56 -7.88 -8.71
CA VAL A 73 -11.50 -7.30 -10.05
C VAL A 73 -11.68 -8.40 -11.11
N PRO A 74 -12.43 -8.13 -12.21
CA PRO A 74 -12.77 -9.17 -13.20
C PRO A 74 -11.60 -9.60 -14.09
N PHE A 75 -10.50 -8.87 -14.11
CA PHE A 75 -9.33 -9.11 -14.96
C PHE A 75 -8.11 -9.65 -14.20
N ALA A 76 -8.28 -10.01 -12.93
CA ALA A 76 -7.20 -10.55 -12.09
C ALA A 76 -7.74 -11.68 -11.20
N PRO A 77 -6.87 -12.61 -10.74
CA PRO A 77 -7.26 -13.67 -9.82
C PRO A 77 -7.98 -13.18 -8.57
N PRO A 78 -8.87 -13.98 -7.93
CA PRO A 78 -9.79 -13.57 -6.87
C PRO A 78 -9.10 -13.06 -5.58
N PHE A 79 -7.83 -13.37 -5.38
CA PHE A 79 -7.07 -12.86 -4.24
C PHE A 79 -6.63 -11.39 -4.44
N TYR A 80 -6.69 -10.86 -5.67
CA TYR A 80 -6.53 -9.44 -5.95
C TYR A 80 -7.86 -8.71 -5.82
N LYS A 81 -7.90 -7.75 -4.93
CA LYS A 81 -9.09 -6.97 -4.62
C LYS A 81 -8.80 -5.50 -4.70
N LEU A 82 -9.80 -4.74 -5.13
CA LEU A 82 -9.77 -3.28 -5.17
C LEU A 82 -10.58 -2.73 -4.00
N ASP A 83 -10.11 -1.64 -3.44
CA ASP A 83 -10.79 -0.87 -2.39
C ASP A 83 -10.52 0.62 -2.56
N PHE A 84 -11.32 1.46 -1.89
CA PHE A 84 -11.19 2.92 -1.94
C PHE A 84 -10.49 3.51 -0.71
N SER A 85 -9.75 2.72 0.05
CA SER A 85 -9.11 3.15 1.29
C SER A 85 -7.98 4.16 1.10
N GLU A 86 -7.41 4.24 -0.10
CA GLU A 86 -6.38 5.21 -0.44
C GLU A 86 -6.92 6.66 -0.47
N ILE A 87 -8.23 6.87 -0.72
CA ILE A 87 -8.84 8.20 -0.77
C ILE A 87 -8.72 8.92 0.58
N PRO A 88 -9.22 8.39 1.72
CA PRO A 88 -9.03 9.05 3.00
C PRO A 88 -7.56 9.12 3.43
N ALA A 89 -6.73 8.14 3.08
CA ALA A 89 -5.30 8.17 3.36
C ALA A 89 -4.62 9.35 2.64
N LEU A 90 -4.92 9.56 1.36
CA LEU A 90 -4.39 10.66 0.57
C LEU A 90 -4.88 12.02 1.07
N LEU A 91 -6.18 12.15 1.38
CA LEU A 91 -6.75 13.37 1.94
C LEU A 91 -6.10 13.73 3.29
N GLY A 92 -5.95 12.75 4.19
CA GLY A 92 -5.26 12.93 5.46
C GLY A 92 -3.79 13.34 5.27
N THR A 93 -3.12 12.76 4.27
CA THR A 93 -1.74 13.08 3.91
C THR A 93 -1.60 14.51 3.41
N PHE A 94 -2.48 14.97 2.54
CA PHE A 94 -2.46 16.37 2.04
C PHE A 94 -2.78 17.38 3.14
N ALA A 95 -3.69 17.03 4.06
CA ALA A 95 -4.08 17.91 5.14
C ALA A 95 -3.02 18.01 6.26
N PHE A 96 -2.36 16.92 6.61
CA PHE A 96 -1.53 16.81 7.81
C PHE A 96 -0.07 16.44 7.56
N GLY A 97 0.30 16.18 6.31
CA GLY A 97 1.67 15.89 5.88
C GLY A 97 1.99 14.40 5.73
N PRO A 98 3.17 14.08 5.16
CA PRO A 98 3.56 12.71 4.80
C PRO A 98 3.66 11.76 6.01
N VAL A 99 4.09 12.25 7.17
CA VAL A 99 4.14 11.42 8.39
C VAL A 99 2.73 10.96 8.80
N ALA A 100 1.75 11.87 8.74
CA ALA A 100 0.36 11.52 9.02
C ALA A 100 -0.17 10.47 8.03
N GLY A 101 0.17 10.59 6.75
CA GLY A 101 -0.21 9.62 5.72
C GLY A 101 0.30 8.22 5.99
N VAL A 102 1.59 8.07 6.27
CA VAL A 102 2.18 6.76 6.62
C VAL A 102 1.55 6.17 7.88
N MET A 103 1.25 7.02 8.87
CA MET A 103 0.55 6.59 10.09
C MET A 103 -0.89 6.13 9.80
N ILE A 104 -1.61 6.83 8.92
CA ILE A 104 -2.98 6.43 8.49
C ILE A 104 -2.92 5.07 7.80
N GLU A 105 -1.98 4.86 6.87
CA GLU A 105 -1.79 3.58 6.19
C GLU A 105 -1.49 2.45 7.19
N PHE A 106 -0.60 2.69 8.13
CA PHE A 106 -0.26 1.73 9.16
C PHE A 106 -1.46 1.38 10.04
N CYS A 107 -2.17 2.39 10.58
CA CYS A 107 -3.35 2.20 11.40
C CYS A 107 -4.48 1.52 10.63
N LYS A 108 -4.69 1.85 9.35
CA LYS A 108 -5.64 1.18 8.45
C LYS A 108 -5.41 -0.34 8.44
N ILE A 109 -4.17 -0.76 8.23
CA ILE A 109 -3.85 -2.20 8.20
C ILE A 109 -4.06 -2.86 9.57
N LEU A 110 -3.61 -2.22 10.66
CA LEU A 110 -3.83 -2.75 12.00
C LEU A 110 -5.32 -2.91 12.33
N LEU A 111 -6.13 -1.88 12.06
CA LEU A 111 -7.56 -1.92 12.30
C LEU A 111 -8.27 -2.97 11.42
N LYS A 112 -7.86 -3.08 10.14
CA LYS A 112 -8.39 -4.12 9.24
C LYS A 112 -8.10 -5.52 9.78
N LEU A 113 -6.91 -5.75 10.31
CA LEU A 113 -6.55 -7.04 10.91
C LEU A 113 -7.43 -7.37 12.13
N LEU A 114 -7.81 -6.37 12.92
CA LEU A 114 -8.70 -6.55 14.06
C LEU A 114 -10.16 -6.83 13.63
N VAL A 115 -10.64 -6.16 12.57
CA VAL A 115 -12.05 -6.23 12.14
C VAL A 115 -12.32 -7.44 11.24
N LYS A 116 -11.49 -7.65 10.21
CA LYS A 116 -11.69 -8.67 9.16
C LYS A 116 -10.72 -9.85 9.28
N GLY A 117 -9.66 -9.69 10.05
CA GLY A 117 -8.56 -10.67 10.11
C GLY A 117 -7.71 -10.66 8.84
N THR A 118 -6.94 -11.73 8.63
CA THR A 118 -6.13 -11.91 7.43
C THR A 118 -6.51 -13.20 6.71
N SER A 119 -6.69 -13.14 5.40
CA SER A 119 -6.86 -14.29 4.51
C SER A 119 -5.55 -14.75 3.87
N THR A 120 -4.51 -13.95 3.98
CA THR A 120 -3.21 -14.11 3.30
C THR A 120 -2.05 -14.22 4.30
N ALA A 121 -2.32 -14.64 5.54
CA ALA A 121 -1.32 -14.77 6.61
C ALA A 121 -0.38 -13.54 6.70
N PHE A 122 -0.96 -12.33 6.70
CA PHE A 122 -0.31 -11.01 6.71
C PHE A 122 0.48 -10.62 5.45
N VAL A 123 0.74 -11.53 4.53
CA VAL A 123 1.52 -11.25 3.30
C VAL A 123 0.85 -10.16 2.47
N GLY A 124 -0.44 -10.31 2.16
CA GLY A 124 -1.20 -9.32 1.42
C GLY A 124 -1.41 -8.00 2.18
N ASP A 125 -1.55 -8.07 3.51
CA ASP A 125 -1.73 -6.89 4.36
C ASP A 125 -0.47 -6.02 4.39
N LEU A 126 0.70 -6.63 4.57
CA LEU A 126 1.99 -5.94 4.52
C LEU A 126 2.27 -5.37 3.12
N ALA A 127 1.96 -6.14 2.07
CA ALA A 127 2.06 -5.66 0.70
C ALA A 127 1.18 -4.43 0.45
N ASN A 128 -0.07 -4.46 0.93
CA ASN A 128 -1.01 -3.34 0.78
C ASN A 128 -0.48 -2.07 1.48
N PHE A 129 0.08 -2.20 2.69
CA PHE A 129 0.74 -1.10 3.38
C PHE A 129 1.88 -0.49 2.56
N VAL A 130 2.80 -1.32 2.06
CA VAL A 130 3.97 -0.87 1.31
C VAL A 130 3.56 -0.22 -0.01
N ILE A 131 2.61 -0.83 -0.73
CA ILE A 131 2.09 -0.32 -2.01
C ILE A 131 1.31 0.98 -1.78
N GLY A 132 0.45 1.06 -0.76
CA GLY A 132 -0.27 2.28 -0.39
C GLY A 132 0.69 3.43 -0.06
N CYS A 133 1.72 3.17 0.75
CA CYS A 133 2.76 4.17 1.04
C CYS A 133 3.52 4.61 -0.22
N SER A 134 3.75 3.72 -1.19
CA SER A 134 4.39 4.08 -2.47
C SER A 134 3.54 5.02 -3.34
N PHE A 135 2.25 5.10 -3.08
CA PHE A 135 1.33 6.07 -3.68
C PHE A 135 1.33 7.40 -2.92
N ILE A 136 1.02 7.35 -1.61
CA ILE A 136 0.78 8.57 -0.83
C ILE A 136 2.05 9.39 -0.59
N LEU A 137 3.23 8.76 -0.48
CA LEU A 137 4.47 9.48 -0.20
C LEU A 137 4.89 10.39 -1.36
N PRO A 138 5.04 9.94 -2.61
CA PRO A 138 5.39 10.83 -3.72
C PRO A 138 4.36 11.93 -3.91
N ALA A 139 3.06 11.61 -3.79
CA ALA A 139 1.98 12.57 -3.88
C ALA A 139 2.13 13.68 -2.82
N SER A 140 2.37 13.28 -1.56
CA SER A 140 2.52 14.21 -0.45
C SER A 140 3.81 15.04 -0.55
N LEU A 141 4.92 14.46 -0.99
CA LEU A 141 6.19 15.16 -1.13
C LEU A 141 6.08 16.30 -2.16
N ILE A 142 5.47 16.04 -3.31
CA ILE A 142 5.24 17.06 -4.35
C ILE A 142 4.35 18.19 -3.82
N TYR A 143 3.31 17.85 -3.07
CA TYR A 143 2.38 18.82 -2.49
C TYR A 143 2.97 19.60 -1.31
N LEU A 144 3.82 18.96 -0.50
CA LEU A 144 4.41 19.53 0.70
C LEU A 144 5.23 20.80 0.41
N PHE A 145 5.97 20.81 -0.70
CA PHE A 145 6.81 21.95 -1.07
C PHE A 145 6.04 23.18 -1.55
N LYS A 146 4.85 22.97 -2.12
CA LYS A 146 3.97 24.07 -2.57
C LYS A 146 2.52 23.60 -2.61
N LYS A 147 1.73 24.03 -1.63
CA LYS A 147 0.33 23.62 -1.44
C LYS A 147 -0.60 24.31 -2.45
N THR A 148 -0.64 23.81 -3.68
CA THR A 148 -1.52 24.31 -4.77
C THR A 148 -2.28 23.14 -5.42
N LYS A 149 -3.46 23.44 -6.01
CA LYS A 149 -4.26 22.43 -6.74
C LYS A 149 -3.44 21.71 -7.83
N SER A 150 -2.66 22.44 -8.61
CA SER A 150 -1.81 21.83 -9.65
C SER A 150 -0.79 20.86 -9.07
N ARG A 151 -0.18 21.19 -7.93
CA ARG A 151 0.78 20.30 -7.26
C ARG A 151 0.10 19.08 -6.65
N ALA A 152 -1.14 19.20 -6.16
CA ALA A 152 -1.91 18.05 -5.71
C ALA A 152 -2.18 17.09 -6.87
N ILE A 153 -2.65 17.61 -8.03
CA ILE A 153 -2.91 16.79 -9.24
C ILE A 153 -1.62 16.11 -9.71
N VAL A 154 -0.53 16.88 -9.87
CA VAL A 154 0.78 16.31 -10.26
C VAL A 154 1.26 15.27 -9.25
N GLY A 155 1.03 15.51 -7.97
CA GLY A 155 1.32 14.58 -6.90
C GLY A 155 0.54 13.27 -7.04
N CYS A 156 -0.78 13.34 -7.25
CA CYS A 156 -1.62 12.16 -7.48
C CYS A 156 -1.14 11.37 -8.70
N VAL A 157 -0.97 12.02 -9.85
CA VAL A 157 -0.50 11.36 -11.09
C VAL A 157 0.86 10.70 -10.88
N SER A 158 1.82 11.41 -10.28
CA SER A 158 3.16 10.87 -10.01
C SER A 158 3.09 9.71 -9.01
N GLY A 159 2.27 9.83 -7.96
CA GLY A 159 2.03 8.78 -6.98
C GLY A 159 1.45 7.52 -7.62
N THR A 160 0.43 7.67 -8.48
CA THR A 160 -0.17 6.57 -9.22
C THR A 160 0.85 5.87 -10.12
N LEU A 161 1.66 6.61 -10.86
CA LEU A 161 2.68 6.04 -11.73
C LEU A 161 3.75 5.28 -10.92
N ILE A 162 4.24 5.87 -9.83
CA ILE A 162 5.23 5.23 -8.95
C ILE A 162 4.62 3.98 -8.30
N MET A 163 3.39 4.05 -7.79
CA MET A 163 2.70 2.90 -7.22
C MET A 163 2.51 1.79 -8.26
N THR A 164 2.15 2.14 -9.49
CA THR A 164 1.96 1.16 -10.56
C THR A 164 3.27 0.44 -10.87
N VAL A 165 4.36 1.16 -11.10
CA VAL A 165 5.67 0.57 -11.40
C VAL A 165 6.22 -0.22 -10.21
N PHE A 166 6.27 0.42 -9.04
CA PHE A 166 6.78 -0.21 -7.82
C PHE A 166 5.92 -1.41 -7.40
N GLY A 167 4.60 -1.25 -7.35
CA GLY A 167 3.67 -2.30 -6.94
C GLY A 167 3.70 -3.49 -7.90
N THR A 168 3.83 -3.26 -9.21
CA THR A 168 3.98 -4.33 -10.20
C THR A 168 5.29 -5.09 -10.00
N ALA A 169 6.41 -4.39 -9.84
CA ALA A 169 7.70 -5.00 -9.56
C ALA A 169 7.72 -5.74 -8.22
N PHE A 170 7.16 -5.14 -7.17
CA PHE A 170 7.04 -5.74 -5.84
C PHE A 170 6.19 -7.02 -5.86
N ASN A 171 5.08 -7.02 -6.61
CA ASN A 171 4.28 -8.22 -6.82
C ASN A 171 5.07 -9.34 -7.51
N ALA A 172 5.80 -9.02 -8.59
CA ALA A 172 6.58 -10.01 -9.34
C ALA A 172 7.68 -10.66 -8.49
N ILE A 173 8.42 -9.84 -7.73
CA ILE A 173 9.65 -10.27 -7.04
C ILE A 173 9.35 -10.88 -5.67
N TYR A 174 8.39 -10.32 -4.94
CA TYR A 174 8.15 -10.70 -3.53
C TYR A 174 6.78 -11.29 -3.28
N LEU A 175 5.70 -10.66 -3.77
CA LEU A 175 4.36 -11.03 -3.38
C LEU A 175 3.90 -12.35 -4.03
N LEU A 176 4.11 -12.54 -5.32
CA LEU A 176 3.75 -13.77 -6.02
C LEU A 176 4.51 -15.00 -5.51
N PRO A 177 5.85 -14.95 -5.29
CA PRO A 177 6.57 -16.03 -4.62
C PRO A 177 6.09 -16.30 -3.18
N ALA A 178 5.71 -15.26 -2.43
CA ALA A 178 5.16 -15.42 -1.09
C ALA A 178 3.77 -16.09 -1.12
N PHE A 179 2.91 -15.74 -2.08
CA PHE A 179 1.62 -16.39 -2.28
C PHE A 179 1.77 -17.84 -2.74
N SER A 180 2.72 -18.15 -3.62
CA SER A 180 3.04 -19.51 -4.03
C SER A 180 3.34 -20.39 -2.82
N LYS A 181 4.21 -19.92 -1.91
CA LYS A 181 4.51 -20.62 -0.66
C LYS A 181 3.31 -20.72 0.29
N LEU A 182 2.57 -19.63 0.43
CA LEU A 182 1.42 -19.55 1.34
C LEU A 182 0.30 -20.52 0.96
N TYR A 183 -0.02 -20.59 -0.33
CA TYR A 183 -1.08 -21.45 -0.87
C TYR A 183 -0.59 -22.86 -1.21
N GLY A 184 0.71 -23.14 -1.09
CA GLY A 184 1.31 -24.42 -1.46
C GLY A 184 1.15 -24.77 -2.94
N MET A 185 0.99 -23.75 -3.79
CA MET A 185 0.80 -23.90 -5.23
C MET A 185 2.04 -23.44 -5.99
N PRO A 186 2.48 -24.17 -7.04
CA PRO A 186 3.53 -23.69 -7.92
C PRO A 186 3.17 -22.33 -8.53
N LEU A 187 4.17 -21.50 -8.76
CA LEU A 187 3.97 -20.16 -9.36
C LEU A 187 3.26 -20.25 -10.72
N ASP A 188 3.56 -21.29 -11.49
CA ASP A 188 2.90 -21.55 -12.78
C ASP A 188 1.39 -21.77 -12.66
N SER A 189 0.93 -22.37 -11.56
CA SER A 189 -0.51 -22.53 -11.30
C SER A 189 -1.19 -21.18 -11.02
N ILE A 190 -0.51 -20.28 -10.34
CA ILE A 190 -0.99 -18.90 -10.10
C ILE A 190 -1.06 -18.13 -11.42
N ILE A 191 -0.06 -18.28 -12.28
CA ILE A 191 -0.03 -17.67 -13.62
C ILE A 191 -1.13 -18.26 -14.49
N ALA A 192 -1.38 -19.58 -14.42
CA ALA A 192 -2.47 -20.23 -15.15
C ALA A 192 -3.85 -19.68 -14.78
N MET A 193 -4.11 -19.37 -13.50
CA MET A 193 -5.34 -18.69 -13.07
C MET A 193 -5.52 -17.32 -13.75
N GLY A 194 -4.43 -16.60 -14.00
CA GLY A 194 -4.47 -15.36 -14.78
C GLY A 194 -4.70 -15.60 -16.27
N ALA A 195 -4.14 -16.68 -16.82
CA ALA A 195 -4.34 -17.07 -18.23
C ALA A 195 -5.78 -17.49 -18.53
N GLU A 196 -6.48 -18.11 -17.57
CA GLU A 196 -7.91 -18.43 -17.68
C GLU A 196 -8.78 -17.16 -17.80
N ILE A 197 -8.36 -16.05 -17.14
CA ILE A 197 -9.07 -14.78 -17.17
C ILE A 197 -8.70 -13.96 -18.42
N ASN A 198 -7.41 -13.98 -18.78
CA ASN A 198 -6.88 -13.21 -19.90
C ASN A 198 -5.90 -14.07 -20.71
N GLY A 199 -6.32 -14.50 -21.91
CA GLY A 199 -5.51 -15.34 -22.81
C GLY A 199 -4.18 -14.74 -23.27
N GLY A 200 -3.92 -13.45 -22.99
CA GLY A 200 -2.62 -12.81 -23.21
C GLY A 200 -1.57 -13.13 -22.16
N VAL A 201 -1.96 -13.80 -21.06
CA VAL A 201 -1.02 -14.18 -19.98
C VAL A 201 -0.32 -15.48 -20.37
N THR A 202 0.96 -15.36 -20.73
CA THR A 202 1.81 -16.49 -21.13
C THR A 202 2.94 -16.78 -20.14
N GLY A 203 3.13 -15.93 -19.12
CA GLY A 203 4.18 -16.05 -18.12
C GLY A 203 4.12 -14.97 -17.04
N LEU A 204 5.09 -14.96 -16.15
CA LEU A 204 5.12 -14.03 -15.01
C LEU A 204 5.04 -12.55 -15.45
N VAL A 205 5.81 -12.16 -16.45
CA VAL A 205 5.87 -10.77 -16.94
C VAL A 205 4.51 -10.33 -17.50
N SER A 206 3.93 -11.15 -18.38
CA SER A 206 2.60 -10.86 -18.95
C SER A 206 1.51 -10.87 -17.86
N PHE A 207 1.59 -11.75 -16.87
CA PHE A 207 0.68 -11.77 -15.72
C PHE A 207 0.72 -10.43 -14.94
N VAL A 208 1.91 -9.97 -14.55
CA VAL A 208 2.01 -8.72 -13.77
C VAL A 208 1.66 -7.49 -14.61
N CYS A 209 1.96 -7.48 -15.90
CA CYS A 209 1.59 -6.37 -16.79
C CYS A 209 0.10 -6.31 -17.11
N LEU A 210 -0.58 -7.45 -17.26
CA LEU A 210 -1.99 -7.50 -17.67
C LEU A 210 -2.98 -7.57 -16.50
N CYS A 211 -2.57 -8.12 -15.34
CA CYS A 211 -3.44 -8.24 -14.19
C CYS A 211 -3.07 -7.24 -13.08
N VAL A 212 -1.78 -7.13 -12.73
CA VAL A 212 -1.35 -6.35 -11.55
C VAL A 212 -1.20 -4.86 -11.88
N ALA A 213 -0.58 -4.50 -13.00
CA ALA A 213 -0.37 -3.11 -13.36
C ALA A 213 -1.68 -2.33 -13.56
N PRO A 214 -2.69 -2.85 -14.29
CA PRO A 214 -3.98 -2.18 -14.40
C PRO A 214 -4.70 -2.02 -13.06
N MET A 215 -4.59 -3.01 -12.16
CA MET A 215 -5.17 -2.95 -10.83
C MET A 215 -4.53 -1.81 -10.00
N ASN A 216 -3.19 -1.72 -9.99
CA ASN A 216 -2.49 -0.65 -9.28
C ASN A 216 -2.80 0.72 -9.89
N LEU A 217 -2.92 0.81 -11.22
CA LEU A 217 -3.33 2.04 -11.91
C LEU A 217 -4.73 2.49 -11.47
N LEU A 218 -5.70 1.56 -11.45
CA LEU A 218 -7.07 1.85 -11.01
C LEU A 218 -7.14 2.22 -9.52
N LYS A 219 -6.31 1.61 -8.69
CA LYS A 219 -6.26 1.92 -7.26
C LYS A 219 -5.76 3.33 -6.98
N GLY A 220 -4.91 3.89 -7.85
CA GLY A 220 -4.33 5.23 -7.71
C GLY A 220 -5.08 6.34 -8.43
N THR A 221 -6.11 6.01 -9.23
CA THR A 221 -6.94 6.99 -9.94
C THR A 221 -8.23 7.29 -9.20
#